data_bf9dd2538c751cd90f70ddcc7ccbdc4a
#
_entry.id   bf9dd2538c751cd90f70ddcc7ccbdc4a
#
_cell.length_a   1.000
_cell.length_b   1.000
_cell.length_c   1.000
_cell.angle_alpha   90.00
_cell.angle_beta   90.00
_cell.angle_gamma   90.00
#
_symmetry.space_group_name_H-M   'P 1'
#
loop_
_entity.id
_entity.type
_entity.pdbx_description
1 polymer ?
#
loop_
_entity_poly.entity_id
_entity_poly.type
_entity_poly.pdbx_seq_one_letter_code
_entity_poly.pdbx_strand_id
1 'polypeptide(L)'
;METQVDTIKYTPEKAKQNALAKLDLIRKWQEFRRKAVNKLQADYDFVKLHNSSNSYLFSVLGKISRGSLHRWKASLDGTEDYTRLIPNYKYVSVNEYRTCLTDEEIKIFMGLLLHPNRICIGKAIALTKYKLKEQGQSFIPADITFRRYAKWFKDNNYDKWVLARDGEKALSDIVEPYIKRDASLLDVGDILVADGHKLAFQVINPFTGKPCRATLVGFLDWKSTALVGYEIMLEENTQCIASALRNSIINLDMIPKIVYQDNGRAFRAKYFTDEKGFGELGFYGLYAKLGIETVFARPYNARSKVIERFFKEFQEGFEKLMPSYVGSSIINKPAYLKRNENFHKNLHQDYVPTIEETIKMIDMWLKFKNSQPCTNSPNMTIAEVLENRKKQNINKTLLDDLMLATEVKTIQRNGVRFLNCDYFDERLYGLRGKVLVKYNLFDLSNVKIFTPKGEYLCTAERVTETHPMAKLLGAVEDLEDYKQKIQKQQKLRRKTINSVKKLLTSDEMKFLECHSEFISESSLQEPLNQVQDTKFKPHSNSLQTLFKNNSEKYEYLIKNDPDNPWISEFKKTKEYELLYA
;
A
#
# COMPACT_ATOMS: atom_id res chain seq x y z
N MET A 1 36.40 -4.41 52.49
CA MET A 1 36.96 -5.69 51.99
C MET A 1 36.18 -6.25 50.79
N GLU A 2 35.05 -5.74 50.45
CA GLU A 2 34.19 -6.25 49.34
C GLU A 2 34.54 -5.73 47.91
N THR A 3 35.39 -4.71 47.82
CA THR A 3 35.71 -4.10 46.51
C THR A 3 36.85 -4.81 45.74
N GLN A 4 37.57 -5.78 46.32
CA GLN A 4 38.65 -6.48 45.66
C GLN A 4 38.21 -7.73 44.85
N VAL A 5 37.08 -8.31 45.22
CA VAL A 5 36.63 -9.57 44.58
C VAL A 5 35.96 -9.32 43.22
N ASP A 6 35.30 -8.19 43.05
CA ASP A 6 34.60 -7.84 41.80
C ASP A 6 35.55 -7.33 40.69
N THR A 7 36.73 -6.78 41.08
CA THR A 7 37.71 -6.28 40.09
C THR A 7 38.38 -7.42 39.31
N ILE A 8 38.50 -8.61 39.89
CA ILE A 8 39.11 -9.77 39.23
C ILE A 8 38.19 -10.37 38.17
N LYS A 9 36.87 -10.25 38.34
CA LYS A 9 35.86 -10.85 37.47
C LYS A 9 35.78 -10.15 36.10
N TYR A 10 36.21 -8.90 35.97
CA TYR A 10 36.14 -8.09 34.77
C TYR A 10 37.49 -7.70 34.15
N THR A 11 38.58 -8.26 34.63
CA THR A 11 39.91 -7.98 34.07
C THR A 11 40.04 -8.66 32.71
N PRO A 12 40.30 -7.93 31.60
CA PRO A 12 40.53 -8.54 30.30
C PRO A 12 41.61 -9.60 30.41
N GLU A 13 41.37 -10.75 29.86
CA GLU A 13 42.28 -11.90 29.92
C GLU A 13 43.71 -11.54 29.50
N LYS A 14 43.84 -10.65 28.52
CA LYS A 14 45.08 -10.06 28.07
C LYS A 14 45.83 -9.27 29.16
N ALA A 15 45.15 -8.55 30.01
CA ALA A 15 45.75 -7.79 31.11
C ALA A 15 46.26 -8.75 32.22
N LYS A 16 45.53 -9.81 32.47
CA LYS A 16 45.91 -10.89 33.38
C LYS A 16 47.15 -11.64 32.85
N GLN A 17 47.15 -12.02 31.58
CA GLN A 17 48.32 -12.65 30.92
C GLN A 17 49.57 -11.77 30.98
N ASN A 18 49.44 -10.46 30.69
CA ASN A 18 50.54 -9.52 30.79
C ASN A 18 51.07 -9.39 32.26
N ALA A 19 50.21 -9.39 33.25
CA ALA A 19 50.59 -9.30 34.64
C ALA A 19 51.34 -10.57 35.12
N LEU A 20 50.86 -11.74 34.72
CA LEU A 20 51.54 -13.00 34.97
C LEU A 20 52.90 -13.09 34.26
N ALA A 21 52.98 -12.64 33.00
CA ALA A 21 54.23 -12.57 32.26
C ALA A 21 55.25 -11.61 32.93
N LYS A 22 54.81 -10.47 33.46
CA LYS A 22 55.68 -9.57 34.25
C LYS A 22 56.18 -10.21 35.51
N LEU A 23 55.31 -10.96 36.25
CA LEU A 23 55.71 -11.67 37.47
C LEU A 23 56.77 -12.72 37.17
N ASP A 24 56.56 -13.53 36.12
CA ASP A 24 57.52 -14.55 35.73
C ASP A 24 58.87 -13.96 35.31
N LEU A 25 58.81 -12.83 34.53
CA LEU A 25 60.02 -12.13 34.14
C LEU A 25 60.79 -11.54 35.34
N ILE A 26 60.07 -11.01 36.35
CA ILE A 26 60.69 -10.51 37.59
C ILE A 26 61.35 -11.64 38.35
N ARG A 27 60.75 -12.81 38.46
CA ARG A 27 61.34 -13.99 39.10
C ARG A 27 62.62 -14.40 38.42
N LYS A 28 62.62 -14.54 37.10
CA LYS A 28 63.82 -14.87 36.29
C LYS A 28 64.91 -13.82 36.44
N TRP A 29 64.55 -12.50 36.42
CA TRP A 29 65.49 -11.44 36.66
C TRP A 29 66.11 -11.46 38.06
N GLN A 30 65.32 -11.73 39.10
CA GLN A 30 65.82 -11.81 40.47
C GLN A 30 66.74 -13.00 40.65
N GLU A 31 66.46 -14.14 40.04
CA GLU A 31 67.33 -15.31 40.05
C GLU A 31 68.67 -15.03 39.31
N PHE A 32 68.60 -14.41 38.11
CA PHE A 32 69.78 -14.00 37.36
C PHE A 32 70.66 -13.07 38.16
N ARG A 33 70.02 -12.05 38.76
CA ARG A 33 70.72 -11.06 39.60
C ARG A 33 71.35 -11.64 40.88
N ARG A 34 70.74 -12.68 41.43
CA ARG A 34 71.28 -13.38 42.64
C ARG A 34 72.64 -14.04 42.39
N LYS A 35 72.84 -14.60 41.21
CA LYS A 35 74.05 -15.29 40.79
C LYS A 35 75.22 -14.34 40.41
N ALA A 36 74.93 -13.07 40.22
CA ALA A 36 75.94 -12.11 39.75
C ALA A 36 76.61 -11.34 40.85
N VAL A 37 77.93 -11.09 40.68
CA VAL A 37 78.75 -10.30 41.61
C VAL A 37 78.39 -8.80 41.49
N ASN A 38 78.29 -8.30 40.25
CA ASN A 38 77.91 -6.90 40.00
C ASN A 38 76.44 -6.88 39.64
N LYS A 39 75.58 -6.45 40.59
CA LYS A 39 74.14 -6.40 40.42
C LYS A 39 73.65 -5.38 39.39
N LEU A 40 74.40 -4.28 39.22
CA LEU A 40 74.05 -3.26 38.25
C LEU A 40 74.25 -3.74 36.82
N GLN A 41 75.43 -4.37 36.57
CA GLN A 41 75.78 -4.94 35.28
C GLN A 41 74.79 -6.08 34.92
N ALA A 42 74.45 -6.91 35.89
CA ALA A 42 73.48 -7.99 35.71
C ALA A 42 72.08 -7.47 35.26
N ASP A 43 71.67 -6.30 35.77
CA ASP A 43 70.41 -5.70 35.34
C ASP A 43 70.44 -5.31 33.83
N TYR A 44 71.54 -4.76 33.35
CA TYR A 44 71.73 -4.41 31.94
C TYR A 44 71.82 -5.67 31.06
N ASP A 45 72.58 -6.66 31.50
CA ASP A 45 72.79 -7.89 30.73
C ASP A 45 71.46 -8.68 30.61
N PHE A 46 70.69 -8.74 31.67
CA PHE A 46 69.35 -9.39 31.65
C PHE A 46 68.40 -8.65 30.69
N VAL A 47 68.35 -7.34 30.73
CA VAL A 47 67.52 -6.57 29.80
C VAL A 47 67.95 -6.80 28.36
N LYS A 48 69.27 -6.81 28.07
CA LYS A 48 69.80 -7.10 26.74
C LYS A 48 69.43 -8.52 26.29
N LEU A 49 69.57 -9.50 27.18
CA LEU A 49 69.19 -10.90 26.93
C LEU A 49 67.73 -11.04 26.59
N HIS A 50 66.83 -10.42 27.40
CA HIS A 50 65.40 -10.48 27.16
C HIS A 50 65.05 -9.80 25.83
N ASN A 51 65.58 -8.60 25.55
CA ASN A 51 65.26 -7.81 24.35
C ASN A 51 65.80 -8.41 23.04
N SER A 52 66.77 -9.35 23.13
CA SER A 52 67.28 -10.12 21.99
C SER A 52 66.75 -11.57 21.94
N SER A 53 65.88 -11.96 22.87
CA SER A 53 65.31 -13.32 22.91
C SER A 53 64.01 -13.41 22.09
N ASN A 54 63.76 -14.59 21.51
CA ASN A 54 62.48 -14.93 20.89
C ASN A 54 61.58 -15.73 21.87
N SER A 55 61.68 -15.41 23.18
CA SER A 55 60.92 -16.12 24.19
C SER A 55 59.45 -15.70 24.20
N TYR A 56 58.58 -16.56 24.74
CA TYR A 56 57.14 -16.23 24.98
C TYR A 56 57.01 -14.93 25.78
N LEU A 57 57.88 -14.72 26.78
CA LEU A 57 57.85 -13.46 27.57
C LEU A 57 58.12 -12.20 26.72
N PHE A 58 59.02 -12.31 25.74
CA PHE A 58 59.27 -11.22 24.80
C PHE A 58 58.07 -10.98 23.85
N SER A 59 57.40 -12.03 23.37
CA SER A 59 56.22 -11.90 22.53
C SER A 59 55.07 -11.20 23.25
N VAL A 60 54.93 -11.38 24.56
CA VAL A 60 53.86 -10.80 25.39
C VAL A 60 54.20 -9.40 25.86
N LEU A 61 55.43 -9.14 26.34
CA LEU A 61 55.82 -7.92 27.00
C LEU A 61 56.58 -6.95 26.09
N GLY A 62 57.12 -7.42 24.95
CA GLY A 62 57.97 -6.64 24.04
C GLY A 62 59.29 -6.25 24.69
N LYS A 63 59.89 -5.15 24.14
CA LYS A 63 61.15 -4.57 24.68
C LYS A 63 60.91 -3.96 26.05
N ILE A 64 61.77 -4.26 27.00
CA ILE A 64 61.73 -3.72 28.36
C ILE A 64 62.97 -2.85 28.65
N SER A 65 62.89 -2.06 29.70
CA SER A 65 63.99 -1.31 30.26
C SER A 65 64.29 -1.75 31.69
N ARG A 66 65.50 -1.43 32.15
CA ARG A 66 65.87 -1.64 33.57
C ARG A 66 64.86 -0.98 34.52
N GLY A 67 64.45 0.27 34.19
CA GLY A 67 63.47 0.99 34.99
C GLY A 67 62.10 0.27 35.06
N SER A 68 61.74 -0.48 34.01
CA SER A 68 60.49 -1.25 34.02
C SER A 68 60.54 -2.41 35.04
N LEU A 69 61.67 -3.15 35.10
CA LEU A 69 61.86 -4.23 36.06
C LEU A 69 61.80 -3.74 37.51
N HIS A 70 62.49 -2.62 37.79
CA HIS A 70 62.48 -2.03 39.13
C HIS A 70 61.11 -1.51 39.53
N ARG A 71 60.38 -0.84 38.62
CA ARG A 71 59.03 -0.38 38.90
C ARG A 71 58.05 -1.52 39.18
N TRP A 72 58.09 -2.57 38.36
CA TRP A 72 57.25 -3.74 38.58
C TRP A 72 57.58 -4.46 39.88
N LYS A 73 58.86 -4.59 40.23
CA LYS A 73 59.26 -5.12 41.51
C LYS A 73 58.75 -4.28 42.68
N ALA A 74 58.87 -2.96 42.59
CA ALA A 74 58.34 -2.05 43.61
C ALA A 74 56.84 -2.14 43.76
N SER A 75 56.12 -2.33 42.65
CA SER A 75 54.67 -2.55 42.69
C SER A 75 54.23 -3.84 43.40
N LEU A 76 55.09 -4.88 43.40
CA LEU A 76 54.83 -6.13 44.11
C LEU A 76 55.01 -5.99 45.61
N ASP A 77 55.78 -5.00 46.09
CA ASP A 77 55.97 -4.72 47.53
C ASP A 77 56.31 -5.99 48.35
N GLY A 78 57.23 -6.75 47.84
CA GLY A 78 57.67 -8.02 48.46
C GLY A 78 56.68 -9.19 48.36
N THR A 79 55.52 -9.02 47.78
CA THR A 79 54.53 -10.09 47.55
C THR A 79 54.69 -10.72 46.18
N GLU A 80 54.11 -11.88 45.96
CA GLU A 80 54.02 -12.55 44.64
C GLU A 80 52.62 -12.40 44.02
N ASP A 81 51.89 -11.39 44.45
CA ASP A 81 50.55 -11.14 43.95
C ASP A 81 50.60 -10.41 42.60
N TYR A 82 50.35 -11.14 41.51
CA TYR A 82 50.32 -10.62 40.15
C TYR A 82 49.25 -9.56 39.95
N THR A 83 48.21 -9.48 40.80
CA THR A 83 47.14 -8.53 40.65
C THR A 83 47.63 -7.09 40.81
N ARG A 84 48.71 -6.87 41.56
CA ARG A 84 49.39 -5.58 41.72
C ARG A 84 50.13 -5.11 40.47
N LEU A 85 50.37 -6.00 39.51
CA LEU A 85 50.97 -5.68 38.21
C LEU A 85 49.96 -5.44 37.11
N ILE A 86 48.68 -5.66 37.42
CA ILE A 86 47.60 -5.26 36.52
C ILE A 86 47.50 -3.74 36.52
N PRO A 87 47.53 -3.06 35.33
CA PRO A 87 47.37 -1.64 35.26
C PRO A 87 46.08 -1.23 35.95
N ASN A 88 46.17 -0.34 36.92
CA ASN A 88 45.00 0.17 37.64
C ASN A 88 44.21 1.19 36.77
N TYR A 89 43.84 0.72 35.55
CA TYR A 89 42.87 1.46 34.76
C TYR A 89 41.55 1.30 35.52
N LYS A 90 40.97 2.38 35.99
CA LYS A 90 39.60 2.35 36.46
C LYS A 90 38.74 1.88 35.28
N TYR A 91 38.25 0.66 35.34
CA TYR A 91 37.24 0.22 34.41
C TYR A 91 36.02 1.07 34.66
N VAL A 92 35.73 1.94 33.70
CA VAL A 92 34.47 2.64 33.65
C VAL A 92 33.41 1.58 33.40
N SER A 93 32.36 1.54 34.19
CA SER A 93 31.23 0.64 33.94
C SER A 93 30.75 0.85 32.50
N VAL A 94 30.18 -0.17 31.88
CA VAL A 94 29.70 -0.09 30.47
C VAL A 94 28.78 1.14 30.26
N ASN A 95 28.21 1.66 31.33
CA ASN A 95 27.27 2.79 31.32
C ASN A 95 27.91 4.15 31.65
N GLU A 96 29.19 4.20 32.05
CA GLU A 96 29.87 5.45 32.38
C GLU A 96 30.99 5.78 31.38
N TYR A 97 30.74 6.75 30.53
CA TYR A 97 31.75 7.26 29.61
C TYR A 97 32.63 8.33 30.28
N ARG A 98 33.91 8.02 30.48
CA ARG A 98 34.87 9.01 30.95
C ARG A 98 35.17 10.04 29.87
N THR A 99 34.73 11.25 30.08
CA THR A 99 34.98 12.39 29.20
C THR A 99 35.43 13.59 30.02
N CYS A 100 36.12 14.54 29.38
CA CYS A 100 36.42 15.83 29.98
C CYS A 100 35.27 16.83 29.77
N LEU A 101 34.14 16.42 29.17
CA LEU A 101 32.97 17.27 29.03
C LEU A 101 32.28 17.38 30.41
N THR A 102 31.88 18.59 30.78
CA THR A 102 31.04 18.85 31.93
C THR A 102 29.59 18.47 31.67
N ASP A 103 28.80 18.25 32.69
CA ASP A 103 27.38 17.91 32.54
C ASP A 103 26.58 18.98 31.78
N GLU A 104 26.95 20.24 31.93
CA GLU A 104 26.34 21.36 31.22
C GLU A 104 26.67 21.32 29.73
N GLU A 105 27.94 21.09 29.38
CA GLU A 105 28.41 20.91 27.99
C GLU A 105 27.71 19.72 27.32
N ILE A 106 27.58 18.60 28.05
CA ILE A 106 26.87 17.42 27.58
C ILE A 106 25.40 17.77 27.34
N LYS A 107 24.74 18.44 28.27
CA LYS A 107 23.31 18.81 28.17
C LYS A 107 23.04 19.67 26.93
N ILE A 108 23.86 20.71 26.71
CA ILE A 108 23.74 21.58 25.53
C ILE A 108 23.99 20.79 24.25
N PHE A 109 25.06 20.00 24.20
CA PHE A 109 25.43 19.20 23.05
C PHE A 109 24.38 18.17 22.70
N MET A 110 23.88 17.43 23.71
CA MET A 110 22.86 16.41 23.52
C MET A 110 21.51 16.99 23.08
N GLY A 111 21.12 18.15 23.58
CA GLY A 111 19.91 18.84 23.13
C GLY A 111 19.95 19.19 21.64
N LEU A 112 21.14 19.55 21.12
CA LEU A 112 21.33 19.79 19.68
C LEU A 112 21.51 18.49 18.88
N LEU A 113 22.23 17.53 19.43
CA LEU A 113 22.55 16.27 18.77
C LEU A 113 21.31 15.40 18.57
N LEU A 114 20.43 15.34 19.58
CA LEU A 114 19.19 14.55 19.57
C LEU A 114 18.00 15.30 18.97
N HIS A 115 18.22 16.47 18.38
CA HIS A 115 17.15 17.26 17.77
C HIS A 115 16.44 16.48 16.64
N PRO A 116 15.09 16.48 16.59
CA PRO A 116 14.31 15.73 15.58
C PRO A 116 14.66 16.08 14.13
N ASN A 117 15.13 17.31 13.87
CA ASN A 117 15.58 17.74 12.54
C ASN A 117 16.92 17.13 12.13
N ARG A 118 17.48 16.21 12.90
CA ARG A 118 18.69 15.43 12.59
C ARG A 118 19.91 16.30 12.29
N ILE A 119 20.15 17.31 13.13
CA ILE A 119 21.33 18.16 13.01
C ILE A 119 22.58 17.27 12.92
N CYS A 120 23.46 17.54 11.94
CA CYS A 120 24.69 16.76 11.79
C CYS A 120 25.66 17.04 12.95
N ILE A 121 26.43 16.03 13.35
CA ILE A 121 27.33 16.08 14.52
C ILE A 121 28.26 17.31 14.46
N GLY A 122 28.83 17.61 13.29
CA GLY A 122 29.71 18.77 13.13
C GLY A 122 29.02 20.11 13.42
N LYS A 123 27.77 20.28 12.99
CA LYS A 123 27.00 21.50 13.28
C LYS A 123 26.54 21.55 14.73
N ALA A 124 26.13 20.42 15.31
CA ALA A 124 25.83 20.36 16.74
C ALA A 124 27.02 20.78 17.60
N ILE A 125 28.24 20.32 17.27
CA ILE A 125 29.48 20.73 17.94
C ILE A 125 29.72 22.26 17.79
N ALA A 126 29.62 22.77 16.58
CA ALA A 126 29.86 24.19 16.31
C ALA A 126 28.88 25.09 17.10
N LEU A 127 27.57 24.71 17.12
CA LEU A 127 26.55 25.44 17.87
C LEU A 127 26.76 25.32 19.39
N THR A 128 27.16 24.15 19.88
CA THR A 128 27.52 23.96 21.29
C THR A 128 28.66 24.88 21.69
N LYS A 129 29.76 24.88 20.92
CA LYS A 129 30.92 25.75 21.18
C LYS A 129 30.56 27.21 21.11
N TYR A 130 29.71 27.62 20.18
CA TYR A 130 29.22 28.98 20.09
C TYR A 130 28.50 29.39 21.39
N LYS A 131 27.55 28.55 21.84
CA LYS A 131 26.80 28.80 23.07
C LYS A 131 27.66 28.83 24.32
N LEU A 132 28.66 27.95 24.43
CA LEU A 132 29.62 27.94 25.53
C LEU A 132 30.48 29.23 25.55
N LYS A 133 30.87 29.77 24.39
CA LYS A 133 31.54 31.05 24.27
C LYS A 133 30.67 32.21 24.73
N GLU A 134 29.41 32.24 24.34
CA GLU A 134 28.45 33.26 24.82
C GLU A 134 28.26 33.22 26.34
N GLN A 135 28.34 32.04 26.95
CA GLN A 135 28.28 31.86 28.41
C GLN A 135 29.59 32.22 29.13
N GLY A 136 30.63 32.67 28.38
CA GLY A 136 31.90 33.12 28.95
C GLY A 136 32.84 31.98 29.40
N GLN A 137 32.63 30.73 28.91
CA GLN A 137 33.52 29.63 29.27
C GLN A 137 34.95 29.89 28.69
N SER A 138 35.93 29.84 29.56
CA SER A 138 37.35 30.07 29.20
C SER A 138 38.01 28.88 28.51
N PHE A 139 37.53 27.64 28.82
CA PHE A 139 38.04 26.43 28.21
C PHE A 139 36.90 25.71 27.46
N ILE A 140 37.11 25.45 26.18
CA ILE A 140 36.18 24.75 25.32
C ILE A 140 36.85 23.49 24.79
N PRO A 141 36.25 22.29 25.04
CA PRO A 141 36.82 21.02 24.59
C PRO A 141 36.99 20.93 23.08
N ALA A 142 37.94 20.11 22.65
CA ALA A 142 38.18 19.87 21.23
C ALA A 142 37.03 19.12 20.56
N ASP A 143 36.84 19.32 19.25
CA ASP A 143 35.78 18.66 18.46
C ASP A 143 35.80 17.13 18.59
N ILE A 144 37.01 16.57 18.66
CA ILE A 144 37.17 15.10 18.77
C ILE A 144 36.56 14.55 20.05
N THR A 145 36.54 15.32 21.14
CA THR A 145 35.93 14.91 22.40
C THR A 145 34.43 14.76 22.27
N PHE A 146 33.78 15.76 21.66
CA PHE A 146 32.34 15.71 21.36
C PHE A 146 32.01 14.56 20.37
N ARG A 147 32.84 14.34 19.34
CA ARG A 147 32.62 13.23 18.40
C ARG A 147 32.74 11.87 19.06
N ARG A 148 33.72 11.70 19.95
CA ARG A 148 33.88 10.45 20.72
C ARG A 148 32.70 10.22 21.66
N TYR A 149 32.23 11.27 22.32
CA TYR A 149 31.04 11.19 23.17
C TYR A 149 29.77 10.85 22.35
N ALA A 150 29.55 11.49 21.22
CA ALA A 150 28.42 11.22 20.33
C ALA A 150 28.43 9.77 19.83
N LYS A 151 29.62 9.26 19.47
CA LYS A 151 29.77 7.85 19.05
C LYS A 151 29.46 6.90 20.18
N TRP A 152 30.05 7.11 21.35
CA TRP A 152 29.78 6.30 22.54
C TRP A 152 28.29 6.31 22.92
N PHE A 153 27.66 7.51 22.94
CA PHE A 153 26.23 7.63 23.24
C PHE A 153 25.38 6.85 22.24
N LYS A 154 25.66 6.97 20.96
CA LYS A 154 24.95 6.24 19.92
C LYS A 154 25.12 4.72 20.09
N ASP A 155 26.33 4.25 20.39
CA ASP A 155 26.63 2.83 20.49
C ASP A 155 26.04 2.18 21.75
N ASN A 156 25.86 2.95 22.84
CA ASN A 156 25.36 2.48 24.13
C ASN A 156 23.91 2.85 24.45
N ASN A 157 23.33 3.82 23.71
CA ASN A 157 21.96 4.27 23.86
C ASN A 157 21.29 4.42 22.49
N TYR A 158 21.38 3.36 21.70
CA TYR A 158 20.90 3.37 20.32
C TYR A 158 19.38 3.54 20.23
N ASP A 159 18.66 3.03 21.22
CA ASP A 159 17.22 3.23 21.43
C ASP A 159 16.86 4.71 21.55
N LYS A 160 17.53 5.44 22.46
CA LYS A 160 17.33 6.87 22.66
C LYS A 160 17.76 7.70 21.47
N TRP A 161 18.85 7.27 20.81
CA TRP A 161 19.33 7.89 19.59
C TRP A 161 18.30 7.83 18.47
N VAL A 162 17.75 6.63 18.21
CA VAL A 162 16.75 6.41 17.17
C VAL A 162 15.44 7.12 17.52
N LEU A 163 14.95 6.95 18.75
CA LEU A 163 13.70 7.60 19.17
C LEU A 163 13.74 9.11 18.98
N ALA A 164 14.79 9.76 19.48
CA ALA A 164 14.87 11.22 19.46
C ALA A 164 15.05 11.80 18.06
N ARG A 165 15.79 11.11 17.20
CA ARG A 165 16.13 11.62 15.86
C ARG A 165 15.21 11.11 14.76
N ASP A 166 14.74 9.88 14.86
CA ASP A 166 14.04 9.18 13.80
C ASP A 166 12.57 8.88 14.17
N GLY A 167 12.21 9.02 15.46
CA GLY A 167 10.86 8.89 15.98
C GLY A 167 10.46 7.47 16.38
N GLU A 168 9.25 7.35 16.93
CA GLU A 168 8.70 6.09 17.47
C GLU A 168 8.62 4.98 16.42
N LYS A 169 8.27 5.33 15.19
CA LYS A 169 8.21 4.34 14.10
C LYS A 169 9.57 3.70 13.85
N ALA A 170 10.62 4.51 13.78
CA ALA A 170 11.97 4.01 13.57
C ALA A 170 12.47 3.19 14.77
N LEU A 171 12.09 3.58 16.00
CA LEU A 171 12.37 2.79 17.20
C LEU A 171 11.78 1.39 17.08
N SER A 172 10.49 1.30 16.71
CA SER A 172 9.81 0.01 16.53
C SER A 172 10.39 -0.81 15.39
N ASP A 173 10.76 -0.17 14.27
CA ASP A 173 11.26 -0.88 13.09
C ASP A 173 12.70 -1.37 13.22
N ILE A 174 13.55 -0.66 14.00
CA ILE A 174 15.02 -0.88 14.00
C ILE A 174 15.54 -1.42 15.33
N VAL A 175 14.91 -1.04 16.45
CA VAL A 175 15.46 -1.31 17.80
C VAL A 175 14.64 -2.30 18.58
N GLU A 176 13.31 -2.21 18.53
CA GLU A 176 12.45 -3.11 19.29
C GLU A 176 12.57 -4.55 18.80
N PRO A 177 12.65 -5.52 19.74
CA PRO A 177 12.70 -6.92 19.37
C PRO A 177 11.40 -7.34 18.66
N TYR A 178 11.53 -7.96 17.50
CA TYR A 178 10.39 -8.48 16.76
C TYR A 178 10.01 -9.89 17.23
N ILE A 179 8.72 -10.18 17.22
CA ILE A 179 8.22 -11.53 17.49
C ILE A 179 8.45 -12.38 16.25
N LYS A 180 9.35 -13.36 16.36
CA LYS A 180 9.58 -14.34 15.28
C LYS A 180 8.35 -15.25 15.20
N ARG A 181 7.69 -15.24 14.05
CA ARG A 181 6.52 -16.09 13.76
C ARG A 181 6.97 -17.33 13.00
N ASP A 182 6.46 -18.46 13.41
CA ASP A 182 6.71 -19.73 12.73
C ASP A 182 5.58 -20.03 11.75
N ALA A 183 5.82 -19.73 10.48
CA ALA A 183 4.86 -20.01 9.41
C ALA A 183 4.82 -21.50 9.02
N SER A 184 5.71 -22.35 9.58
CA SER A 184 5.64 -23.80 9.36
C SER A 184 4.39 -24.42 9.98
N LEU A 185 3.85 -23.79 11.02
CA LEU A 185 2.63 -24.20 11.74
C LEU A 185 1.33 -23.93 10.94
N LEU A 186 1.40 -23.19 9.85
CA LEU A 186 0.24 -22.87 9.00
C LEU A 186 0.02 -23.97 7.95
N ASP A 187 -1.23 -24.19 7.61
CA ASP A 187 -1.64 -24.88 6.38
C ASP A 187 -1.83 -23.87 5.24
N VAL A 188 -1.75 -24.35 3.98
CA VAL A 188 -2.07 -23.53 2.82
C VAL A 188 -3.53 -23.09 2.88
N GLY A 189 -3.79 -21.79 2.69
CA GLY A 189 -5.11 -21.19 2.77
C GLY A 189 -5.57 -20.82 4.18
N ASP A 190 -4.76 -21.03 5.21
CA ASP A 190 -5.09 -20.53 6.56
C ASP A 190 -5.11 -19.00 6.58
N ILE A 191 -4.08 -18.37 6.04
CA ILE A 191 -3.95 -16.91 6.04
C ILE A 191 -3.53 -16.42 4.67
N LEU A 192 -4.37 -15.59 4.04
CA LEU A 192 -4.00 -14.80 2.88
C LEU A 192 -3.62 -13.39 3.30
N VAL A 193 -2.48 -12.92 2.85
CA VAL A 193 -2.02 -11.54 3.05
C VAL A 193 -2.34 -10.75 1.79
N ALA A 194 -3.11 -9.67 1.93
CA ALA A 194 -3.51 -8.82 0.81
C ALA A 194 -2.87 -7.43 0.89
N ASP A 195 -2.37 -6.96 -0.25
CA ASP A 195 -1.82 -5.61 -0.38
C ASP A 195 -1.86 -5.15 -1.84
N GLY A 196 -1.77 -3.83 -2.04
CA GLY A 196 -1.69 -3.18 -3.33
C GLY A 196 -0.27 -2.71 -3.67
N HIS A 197 0.22 -3.08 -4.85
CA HIS A 197 1.54 -2.69 -5.35
C HIS A 197 1.43 -1.85 -6.61
N LYS A 198 1.90 -0.61 -6.57
CA LYS A 198 1.94 0.23 -7.77
C LYS A 198 3.13 -0.16 -8.63
N LEU A 199 2.85 -0.71 -9.83
CA LEU A 199 3.86 -1.20 -10.75
C LEU A 199 4.93 -0.13 -11.04
N ALA A 200 6.19 -0.52 -11.03
CA ALA A 200 7.32 0.37 -11.29
C ALA A 200 7.61 0.56 -12.79
N PHE A 201 6.76 0.05 -13.66
CA PHE A 201 6.79 0.21 -15.12
C PHE A 201 5.45 0.71 -15.65
N GLN A 202 5.41 1.12 -16.90
CA GLN A 202 4.19 1.62 -17.55
C GLN A 202 3.51 0.52 -18.35
N VAL A 203 2.17 0.61 -18.40
CA VAL A 203 1.29 -0.20 -19.25
C VAL A 203 0.41 0.72 -20.09
N ILE A 204 -0.12 0.23 -21.20
CA ILE A 204 -1.08 0.99 -22.01
C ILE A 204 -2.43 1.01 -21.28
N ASN A 205 -2.95 2.21 -21.04
CA ASN A 205 -4.30 2.40 -20.55
C ASN A 205 -5.31 2.02 -21.65
N PRO A 206 -6.17 0.99 -21.45
CA PRO A 206 -7.08 0.50 -22.48
C PRO A 206 -8.14 1.54 -22.90
N PHE A 207 -8.43 2.55 -22.07
CA PHE A 207 -9.44 3.58 -22.37
C PHE A 207 -8.87 4.78 -23.11
N THR A 208 -7.61 5.14 -22.85
CA THR A 208 -6.99 6.35 -23.41
C THR A 208 -5.91 6.07 -24.44
N GLY A 209 -5.45 4.82 -24.53
CA GLY A 209 -4.31 4.42 -25.37
C GLY A 209 -2.96 4.99 -24.91
N LYS A 210 -2.91 5.69 -23.78
CA LYS A 210 -1.69 6.34 -23.28
C LYS A 210 -0.98 5.50 -22.22
N PRO A 211 0.36 5.57 -22.14
CA PRO A 211 1.12 4.92 -21.06
C PRO A 211 0.73 5.45 -19.68
N CYS A 212 0.48 4.55 -18.75
CA CYS A 212 0.20 4.88 -17.34
C CYS A 212 0.77 3.82 -16.41
N ARG A 213 0.85 4.11 -15.11
CA ARG A 213 1.23 3.12 -14.09
C ARG A 213 -0.03 2.50 -13.49
N ALA A 214 -0.16 1.20 -13.63
CA ALA A 214 -1.23 0.43 -13.01
C ALA A 214 -0.87 0.00 -11.58
N THR A 215 -1.86 -0.50 -10.86
CA THR A 215 -1.72 -1.09 -9.53
C THR A 215 -2.06 -2.58 -9.61
N LEU A 216 -1.18 -3.42 -9.07
CA LEU A 216 -1.42 -4.83 -8.85
C LEU A 216 -1.94 -5.01 -7.43
N VAL A 217 -3.13 -5.55 -7.27
CA VAL A 217 -3.63 -6.01 -5.97
C VAL A 217 -3.44 -7.52 -5.91
N GLY A 218 -2.81 -8.01 -4.85
CA GLY A 218 -2.47 -9.42 -4.72
C GLY A 218 -2.85 -10.02 -3.39
N PHE A 219 -3.18 -11.30 -3.42
CA PHE A 219 -3.37 -12.15 -2.26
C PHE A 219 -2.27 -13.21 -2.23
N LEU A 220 -1.46 -13.16 -1.22
CA LEU A 220 -0.33 -14.07 -1.00
C LEU A 220 -0.68 -15.05 0.10
N ASP A 221 -0.55 -16.34 -0.17
CA ASP A 221 -0.68 -17.36 0.87
C ASP A 221 0.55 -17.36 1.77
N TRP A 222 0.34 -17.22 3.08
CA TRP A 222 1.44 -17.07 4.02
C TRP A 222 2.28 -18.34 4.16
N LYS A 223 1.66 -19.51 4.09
CA LYS A 223 2.36 -20.80 4.19
C LYS A 223 3.29 -21.04 3.01
N SER A 224 2.75 -21.02 1.81
CA SER A 224 3.49 -21.30 0.59
C SER A 224 4.34 -20.12 0.10
N THR A 225 4.03 -18.89 0.54
CA THR A 225 4.59 -17.63 0.00
C THR A 225 4.26 -17.39 -1.48
N ALA A 226 3.26 -18.08 -2.02
CA ALA A 226 2.78 -17.93 -3.38
C ALA A 226 1.78 -16.78 -3.49
N LEU A 227 1.84 -16.01 -4.57
CA LEU A 227 0.77 -15.12 -4.98
C LEU A 227 -0.33 -15.98 -5.63
N VAL A 228 -1.41 -16.24 -4.88
CA VAL A 228 -2.46 -17.18 -5.29
C VAL A 228 -3.59 -16.54 -6.07
N GLY A 229 -3.70 -15.23 -5.99
CA GLY A 229 -4.63 -14.45 -6.82
C GLY A 229 -4.19 -13.00 -6.88
N TYR A 230 -4.39 -12.38 -8.04
CA TYR A 230 -4.07 -10.98 -8.26
C TYR A 230 -4.98 -10.38 -9.33
N GLU A 231 -5.00 -9.04 -9.35
CA GLU A 231 -5.67 -8.25 -10.38
C GLU A 231 -4.84 -7.01 -10.70
N ILE A 232 -4.90 -6.56 -11.96
CA ILE A 232 -4.21 -5.35 -12.41
C ILE A 232 -5.24 -4.33 -12.84
N MET A 233 -5.24 -3.19 -12.18
CA MET A 233 -6.13 -2.07 -12.50
C MET A 233 -5.37 -0.74 -12.55
N LEU A 234 -5.96 0.25 -13.19
CA LEU A 234 -5.40 1.60 -13.28
C LEU A 234 -5.33 2.26 -11.92
N GLU A 235 -6.34 2.02 -11.08
CA GLU A 235 -6.41 2.49 -9.70
C GLU A 235 -6.95 1.37 -8.81
N GLU A 236 -6.41 1.28 -7.59
CA GLU A 236 -6.88 0.34 -6.58
C GLU A 236 -8.30 0.71 -6.15
N ASN A 237 -9.23 -0.24 -6.30
CA ASN A 237 -10.62 -0.07 -5.92
C ASN A 237 -11.22 -1.39 -5.38
N THR A 238 -12.43 -1.30 -4.85
CA THR A 238 -13.15 -2.45 -4.27
C THR A 238 -13.34 -3.59 -5.27
N GLN A 239 -13.57 -3.28 -6.54
CA GLN A 239 -13.74 -4.27 -7.60
C GLN A 239 -12.46 -5.06 -7.85
N CYS A 240 -11.31 -4.38 -7.88
CA CYS A 240 -10.00 -4.99 -8.04
C CYS A 240 -9.70 -5.99 -6.92
N ILE A 241 -9.96 -5.59 -5.68
CA ILE A 241 -9.75 -6.46 -4.50
C ILE A 241 -10.69 -7.67 -4.54
N ALA A 242 -11.97 -7.47 -4.90
CA ALA A 242 -12.93 -8.57 -5.00
C ALA A 242 -12.53 -9.57 -6.09
N SER A 243 -12.05 -9.08 -7.25
CA SER A 243 -11.54 -9.94 -8.33
C SER A 243 -10.32 -10.74 -7.90
N ALA A 244 -9.35 -10.08 -7.30
CA ALA A 244 -8.14 -10.73 -6.80
C ALA A 244 -8.47 -11.80 -5.72
N LEU A 245 -9.42 -11.53 -4.81
CA LEU A 245 -9.90 -12.51 -3.82
C LEU A 245 -10.60 -13.70 -4.51
N ARG A 246 -11.50 -13.43 -5.46
CA ARG A 246 -12.17 -14.46 -6.24
C ARG A 246 -11.18 -15.38 -6.95
N ASN A 247 -10.21 -14.80 -7.63
CA ASN A 247 -9.15 -15.54 -8.30
C ASN A 247 -8.34 -16.38 -7.30
N SER A 248 -8.07 -15.85 -6.10
CA SER A 248 -7.38 -16.59 -5.04
C SER A 248 -8.16 -17.82 -4.60
N ILE A 249 -9.46 -17.68 -4.34
CA ILE A 249 -10.35 -18.78 -3.91
C ILE A 249 -10.43 -19.86 -5.00
N ILE A 250 -10.57 -19.45 -6.27
CA ILE A 250 -10.63 -20.39 -7.41
C ILE A 250 -9.29 -21.13 -7.58
N ASN A 251 -8.17 -20.42 -7.53
CA ASN A 251 -6.83 -21.01 -7.73
C ASN A 251 -6.45 -21.93 -6.56
N LEU A 252 -6.85 -21.59 -5.34
CA LEU A 252 -6.66 -22.45 -4.17
C LEU A 252 -7.66 -23.59 -4.12
N ASP A 253 -8.80 -23.48 -4.81
CA ASP A 253 -9.95 -24.37 -4.67
C ASP A 253 -10.41 -24.53 -3.21
N MET A 254 -10.31 -23.43 -2.45
CA MET A 254 -10.72 -23.34 -1.05
C MET A 254 -10.98 -21.89 -0.61
N ILE A 255 -11.85 -21.72 0.38
CA ILE A 255 -12.06 -20.42 1.03
C ILE A 255 -11.01 -20.25 2.13
N PRO A 256 -10.24 -19.14 2.14
CA PRO A 256 -9.25 -18.90 3.19
C PRO A 256 -9.93 -18.69 4.54
N LYS A 257 -9.25 -19.09 5.63
CA LYS A 257 -9.78 -18.88 6.99
C LYS A 257 -9.66 -17.42 7.41
N ILE A 258 -8.53 -16.81 7.11
CA ILE A 258 -8.20 -15.44 7.53
C ILE A 258 -7.67 -14.65 6.33
N VAL A 259 -8.14 -13.42 6.19
CA VAL A 259 -7.53 -12.41 5.30
C VAL A 259 -6.88 -11.34 6.16
N TYR A 260 -5.56 -11.23 6.04
CA TYR A 260 -4.74 -10.21 6.67
C TYR A 260 -4.45 -9.10 5.66
N GLN A 261 -4.90 -7.87 5.91
CA GLN A 261 -4.85 -6.77 4.94
C GLN A 261 -4.44 -5.44 5.59
N ASP A 262 -3.99 -4.49 4.76
CA ASP A 262 -3.69 -3.14 5.21
C ASP A 262 -4.98 -2.34 5.49
N ASN A 263 -4.81 -1.21 6.22
CA ASN A 263 -5.88 -0.28 6.54
C ASN A 263 -6.29 0.63 5.36
N GLY A 264 -5.94 0.31 4.14
CA GLY A 264 -6.31 1.05 2.94
C GLY A 264 -7.83 1.24 2.80
N ARG A 265 -8.26 2.38 2.27
CA ARG A 265 -9.70 2.71 2.14
C ARG A 265 -10.47 1.67 1.32
N ALA A 266 -9.87 1.16 0.25
CA ALA A 266 -10.49 0.17 -0.62
C ALA A 266 -10.69 -1.18 0.09
N PHE A 267 -9.71 -1.61 0.91
CA PHE A 267 -9.81 -2.82 1.74
C PHE A 267 -10.82 -2.70 2.88
N ARG A 268 -11.03 -1.49 3.41
CA ARG A 268 -12.02 -1.21 4.46
C ARG A 268 -13.40 -0.84 3.92
N ALA A 269 -13.62 -0.96 2.62
CA ALA A 269 -14.91 -0.65 2.04
C ALA A 269 -16.02 -1.49 2.70
N LYS A 270 -17.20 -0.90 2.88
CA LYS A 270 -18.38 -1.56 3.47
C LYS A 270 -18.73 -2.88 2.79
N TYR A 271 -18.45 -3.00 1.51
CA TYR A 271 -18.65 -4.23 0.76
C TYR A 271 -17.94 -5.44 1.38
N PHE A 272 -16.76 -5.25 1.97
CA PHE A 272 -15.98 -6.32 2.59
C PHE A 272 -16.30 -6.52 4.08
N THR A 273 -16.41 -5.43 4.83
CA THR A 273 -16.30 -5.44 6.30
C THR A 273 -17.58 -5.03 7.04
N ASP A 274 -18.66 -4.66 6.32
CA ASP A 274 -19.85 -4.14 6.98
C ASP A 274 -20.61 -5.23 7.78
N GLU A 275 -20.37 -5.25 9.08
CA GLU A 275 -21.07 -6.08 10.04
C GLU A 275 -22.38 -5.41 10.55
N LYS A 276 -22.48 -4.08 10.42
CA LYS A 276 -23.53 -3.27 11.08
C LYS A 276 -24.43 -2.49 10.11
N GLY A 277 -24.06 -2.37 8.83
CA GLY A 277 -24.73 -1.46 7.91
C GLY A 277 -26.20 -1.79 7.62
N PHE A 278 -26.60 -3.05 7.81
CA PHE A 278 -27.96 -3.54 7.59
C PHE A 278 -28.34 -4.62 8.61
N GLY A 279 -27.89 -4.48 9.86
CA GLY A 279 -28.08 -5.48 10.91
C GLY A 279 -29.52 -5.91 11.13
N GLU A 280 -30.50 -5.01 10.93
CA GLU A 280 -31.93 -5.33 10.96
C GLU A 280 -32.39 -6.15 9.74
N LEU A 281 -31.62 -6.16 8.65
CA LEU A 281 -31.94 -6.84 7.38
C LEU A 281 -31.08 -8.08 7.12
N GLY A 282 -30.15 -8.43 8.01
CA GLY A 282 -29.34 -9.65 7.92
C GLY A 282 -28.28 -9.65 6.80
N PHE A 283 -27.80 -8.49 6.34
CA PHE A 283 -26.76 -8.39 5.32
C PHE A 283 -25.38 -8.18 5.96
N TYR A 284 -24.49 -9.11 5.68
CA TYR A 284 -23.10 -9.11 6.12
C TYR A 284 -22.19 -8.68 4.98
N GLY A 285 -21.03 -8.12 5.30
CA GLY A 285 -19.97 -7.86 4.33
C GLY A 285 -19.48 -9.15 3.66
N LEU A 286 -18.75 -9.02 2.54
CA LEU A 286 -18.30 -10.16 1.73
C LEU A 286 -17.54 -11.20 2.55
N TYR A 287 -16.62 -10.76 3.39
CA TYR A 287 -15.82 -11.68 4.21
C TYR A 287 -16.69 -12.51 5.16
N ALA A 288 -17.66 -11.89 5.82
CA ALA A 288 -18.60 -12.60 6.70
C ALA A 288 -19.49 -13.60 5.94
N LYS A 289 -19.94 -13.25 4.71
CA LYS A 289 -20.69 -14.16 3.85
C LYS A 289 -19.89 -15.40 3.44
N LEU A 290 -18.60 -15.24 3.26
CA LEU A 290 -17.68 -16.32 2.90
C LEU A 290 -17.14 -17.06 4.13
N GLY A 291 -17.47 -16.63 5.36
CA GLY A 291 -16.93 -17.18 6.59
C GLY A 291 -15.44 -16.87 6.81
N ILE A 292 -14.94 -15.78 6.22
CA ILE A 292 -13.54 -15.37 6.31
C ILE A 292 -13.37 -14.39 7.48
N GLU A 293 -12.46 -14.69 8.40
CA GLU A 293 -12.07 -13.76 9.45
C GLU A 293 -11.11 -12.70 8.88
N THR A 294 -11.26 -11.44 9.30
CA THR A 294 -10.41 -10.35 8.82
C THR A 294 -9.55 -9.77 9.91
N VAL A 295 -8.28 -9.61 9.60
CA VAL A 295 -7.30 -8.96 10.50
C VAL A 295 -6.69 -7.77 9.77
N PHE A 296 -6.90 -6.58 10.31
CA PHE A 296 -6.29 -5.37 9.79
C PHE A 296 -4.91 -5.14 10.42
N ALA A 297 -3.93 -4.83 9.59
CA ALA A 297 -2.61 -4.43 10.07
C ALA A 297 -2.74 -3.18 10.94
N ARG A 298 -2.19 -3.23 12.17
CA ARG A 298 -2.08 -2.02 12.98
C ARG A 298 -1.12 -1.06 12.28
N PRO A 299 -1.42 0.25 12.24
CA PRO A 299 -0.50 1.24 11.70
C PRO A 299 0.90 1.05 12.35
N TYR A 300 1.94 1.12 11.54
CA TYR A 300 3.34 0.99 11.96
C TYR A 300 3.77 -0.39 12.49
N ASN A 301 3.00 -1.44 12.28
CA ASN A 301 3.40 -2.78 12.67
C ASN A 301 3.96 -3.53 11.43
N ALA A 302 5.24 -3.85 11.45
CA ALA A 302 5.99 -4.53 10.38
C ALA A 302 5.50 -5.98 10.05
N ARG A 303 4.21 -6.26 10.25
CA ARG A 303 3.60 -7.58 10.09
C ARG A 303 3.27 -7.94 8.65
N SER A 304 3.18 -6.94 7.76
CA SER A 304 2.97 -7.08 6.31
C SER A 304 4.23 -7.48 5.55
N LYS A 305 5.35 -7.69 6.24
CA LYS A 305 6.66 -7.96 5.61
C LYS A 305 6.68 -9.15 4.63
N VAL A 306 5.75 -10.11 4.75
CA VAL A 306 5.73 -11.27 3.85
C VAL A 306 5.38 -10.83 2.43
N ILE A 307 4.29 -10.09 2.24
CA ILE A 307 3.86 -9.61 0.93
C ILE A 307 4.76 -8.47 0.42
N GLU A 308 5.23 -7.59 1.32
CA GLU A 308 6.20 -6.54 0.96
C GLU A 308 7.51 -7.16 0.44
N ARG A 309 7.98 -8.25 1.06
CA ARG A 309 9.15 -9.00 0.59
C ARG A 309 8.90 -9.60 -0.78
N PHE A 310 7.72 -10.19 -1.00
CA PHE A 310 7.32 -10.71 -2.30
C PHE A 310 7.34 -9.59 -3.36
N PHE A 311 6.74 -8.43 -3.09
CA PHE A 311 6.76 -7.32 -4.04
C PHE A 311 8.17 -6.76 -4.29
N LYS A 312 9.05 -6.80 -3.30
CA LYS A 312 10.45 -6.45 -3.52
C LYS A 312 11.15 -7.45 -4.46
N GLU A 313 10.93 -8.75 -4.28
CA GLU A 313 11.45 -9.79 -5.17
C GLU A 313 10.83 -9.68 -6.56
N PHE A 314 9.55 -9.36 -6.66
CA PHE A 314 8.84 -9.09 -7.92
C PHE A 314 9.45 -7.88 -8.64
N GLN A 315 9.72 -6.80 -7.92
CA GLN A 315 10.37 -5.62 -8.48
C GLN A 315 11.77 -5.94 -9.01
N GLU A 316 12.59 -6.66 -8.26
CA GLU A 316 13.96 -6.98 -8.65
C GLU A 316 14.02 -8.00 -9.79
N GLY A 317 13.17 -9.04 -9.75
CA GLY A 317 13.22 -10.16 -10.68
C GLY A 317 12.32 -10.04 -11.91
N PHE A 318 11.37 -9.10 -11.91
CA PHE A 318 10.43 -8.91 -13.01
C PHE A 318 10.34 -7.45 -13.48
N GLU A 319 9.93 -6.51 -12.60
CA GLU A 319 9.64 -5.15 -13.04
C GLU A 319 10.85 -4.42 -13.64
N LYS A 320 12.04 -4.63 -13.07
CA LYS A 320 13.28 -4.04 -13.59
C LYS A 320 13.69 -4.56 -14.98
N LEU A 321 13.15 -5.69 -15.39
CA LEU A 321 13.39 -6.26 -16.73
C LEU A 321 12.41 -5.71 -17.79
N MET A 322 11.39 -4.98 -17.36
CA MET A 322 10.38 -4.44 -18.26
C MET A 322 10.93 -3.27 -19.07
N PRO A 323 10.73 -3.24 -20.40
CA PRO A 323 11.19 -2.13 -21.25
C PRO A 323 10.64 -0.77 -20.84
N SER A 324 9.41 -0.72 -20.32
CA SER A 324 8.74 0.49 -19.84
C SER A 324 9.00 0.81 -18.36
N TYR A 325 10.09 0.29 -17.76
CA TYR A 325 10.43 0.51 -16.37
C TYR A 325 10.74 1.99 -16.08
N VAL A 326 10.08 2.58 -15.08
CA VAL A 326 10.25 3.98 -14.67
C VAL A 326 10.76 4.14 -13.24
N GLY A 327 10.78 3.05 -12.48
CA GLY A 327 11.22 3.02 -11.08
C GLY A 327 10.13 3.36 -10.07
N SER A 328 10.25 2.78 -8.87
CA SER A 328 9.31 2.99 -7.75
C SER A 328 9.58 4.29 -6.99
N SER A 329 10.81 4.80 -7.03
CA SER A 329 11.27 6.02 -6.33
C SER A 329 12.30 6.77 -7.15
N ILE A 330 12.64 8.00 -6.72
CA ILE A 330 13.69 8.81 -7.37
C ILE A 330 15.05 8.08 -7.39
N ILE A 331 15.34 7.31 -6.33
CA ILE A 331 16.61 6.56 -6.22
C ILE A 331 16.63 5.42 -7.26
N ASN A 332 15.51 4.75 -7.47
CA ASN A 332 15.39 3.58 -8.35
C ASN A 332 15.08 3.95 -9.81
N LYS A 333 14.99 5.23 -10.14
CA LYS A 333 14.81 5.66 -11.53
C LYS A 333 16.00 5.25 -12.40
N PRO A 334 15.75 4.74 -13.61
CA PRO A 334 16.82 4.53 -14.60
C PRO A 334 17.62 5.81 -14.87
N ALA A 335 18.89 5.68 -15.24
CA ALA A 335 19.78 6.81 -15.46
C ALA A 335 19.26 7.79 -16.51
N TYR A 336 18.72 7.29 -17.61
CA TYR A 336 18.15 8.10 -18.69
C TYR A 336 16.95 8.96 -18.26
N LEU A 337 16.18 8.53 -17.30
CA LEU A 337 15.07 9.31 -16.72
C LEU A 337 15.53 10.30 -15.65
N LYS A 338 16.70 10.07 -15.02
CA LYS A 338 17.25 10.99 -14.01
C LYS A 338 17.89 12.22 -14.64
N ARG A 339 18.64 12.03 -15.74
CA ARG A 339 19.52 13.05 -16.33
C ARG A 339 19.26 13.33 -17.80
N ASN A 340 18.19 12.77 -18.37
CA ASN A 340 17.84 12.89 -19.80
C ASN A 340 18.99 12.47 -20.73
N GLU A 341 19.73 11.42 -20.38
CA GLU A 341 20.90 10.94 -21.10
C GLU A 341 20.48 10.22 -22.40
N ASN A 342 20.86 10.78 -23.54
CA ASN A 342 20.53 10.25 -24.86
C ASN A 342 21.10 8.84 -25.12
N PHE A 343 22.27 8.53 -24.56
CA PHE A 343 22.89 7.22 -24.71
C PHE A 343 21.99 6.09 -24.21
N HIS A 344 21.46 6.23 -22.98
CA HIS A 344 20.57 5.22 -22.39
C HIS A 344 19.17 5.24 -23.03
N LYS A 345 18.72 6.40 -23.52
CA LYS A 345 17.45 6.55 -24.20
C LYS A 345 17.39 5.72 -25.50
N ASN A 346 18.50 5.67 -26.23
CA ASN A 346 18.62 4.90 -27.46
C ASN A 346 18.74 3.38 -27.24
N LEU A 347 19.08 2.94 -26.02
CA LEU A 347 19.14 1.52 -25.65
C LEU A 347 17.80 0.96 -25.17
N HIS A 348 16.89 1.82 -24.73
CA HIS A 348 15.54 1.42 -24.35
C HIS A 348 14.63 1.38 -25.57
N GLN A 349 14.03 0.22 -25.79
CA GLN A 349 12.95 0.10 -26.75
C GLN A 349 11.71 0.82 -26.18
N ASP A 350 11.07 1.64 -27.01
CA ASP A 350 9.83 2.36 -26.65
C ASP A 350 8.60 1.42 -26.58
N TYR A 351 8.80 0.19 -26.11
CA TYR A 351 7.72 -0.78 -25.98
C TYR A 351 7.05 -0.66 -24.60
N VAL A 352 5.76 -0.35 -24.63
CA VAL A 352 4.90 -0.34 -23.44
C VAL A 352 3.86 -1.44 -23.61
N PRO A 353 3.83 -2.45 -22.71
CA PRO A 353 2.90 -3.56 -22.83
C PRO A 353 1.46 -3.15 -22.51
N THR A 354 0.51 -3.87 -23.08
CA THR A 354 -0.90 -3.83 -22.66
C THR A 354 -1.09 -4.52 -21.32
N ILE A 355 -2.25 -4.33 -20.69
CA ILE A 355 -2.59 -5.03 -19.42
C ILE A 355 -2.61 -6.55 -19.65
N GLU A 356 -3.17 -7.02 -20.77
CA GLU A 356 -3.25 -8.45 -21.09
C GLU A 356 -1.87 -9.08 -21.28
N GLU A 357 -0.97 -8.41 -22.00
CA GLU A 357 0.42 -8.86 -22.16
C GLU A 357 1.14 -8.88 -20.81
N THR A 358 0.90 -7.87 -19.99
CA THR A 358 1.47 -7.79 -18.62
C THR A 358 1.01 -8.97 -17.77
N ILE A 359 -0.27 -9.33 -17.79
CA ILE A 359 -0.79 -10.50 -17.09
C ILE A 359 -0.08 -11.78 -17.55
N LYS A 360 0.04 -11.99 -18.85
CA LYS A 360 0.75 -13.17 -19.40
C LYS A 360 2.21 -13.24 -18.94
N MET A 361 2.91 -12.10 -18.93
CA MET A 361 4.30 -12.03 -18.47
C MET A 361 4.41 -12.28 -16.96
N ILE A 362 3.50 -11.75 -16.16
CA ILE A 362 3.44 -12.01 -14.71
C ILE A 362 3.18 -13.50 -14.45
N ASP A 363 2.23 -14.12 -15.16
CA ASP A 363 1.95 -15.55 -15.00
C ASP A 363 3.16 -16.43 -15.33
N MET A 364 3.92 -16.06 -16.37
CA MET A 364 5.18 -16.76 -16.70
C MET A 364 6.21 -16.60 -15.57
N TRP A 365 6.37 -15.40 -15.03
CA TRP A 365 7.28 -15.16 -13.90
C TRP A 365 6.82 -15.89 -12.64
N LEU A 366 5.51 -15.92 -12.34
CA LEU A 366 4.96 -16.64 -11.20
C LEU A 366 5.21 -18.15 -11.31
N LYS A 367 5.10 -18.74 -12.51
CA LYS A 367 5.47 -20.15 -12.74
C LYS A 367 6.94 -20.40 -12.39
N PHE A 368 7.84 -19.53 -12.84
CA PHE A 368 9.25 -19.60 -12.49
C PHE A 368 9.45 -19.42 -10.98
N LYS A 369 8.80 -18.42 -10.36
CA LYS A 369 8.90 -18.19 -8.91
C LYS A 369 8.40 -19.40 -8.12
N ASN A 370 7.31 -20.01 -8.53
CA ASN A 370 6.72 -21.16 -7.83
C ASN A 370 7.55 -22.44 -7.98
N SER A 371 8.48 -22.53 -8.94
CA SER A 371 9.45 -23.63 -9.02
C SER A 371 10.64 -23.50 -8.04
N GLN A 372 10.75 -22.35 -7.33
CA GLN A 372 11.79 -22.12 -6.34
C GLN A 372 11.45 -22.77 -5.01
N PRO A 373 12.48 -23.07 -4.16
CA PRO A 373 12.26 -23.61 -2.82
C PRO A 373 11.36 -22.70 -1.96
N CYS A 374 10.43 -23.31 -1.23
CA CYS A 374 9.56 -22.58 -0.31
C CYS A 374 10.30 -22.22 0.97
N THR A 375 10.30 -20.95 1.35
CA THR A 375 10.97 -20.45 2.58
C THR A 375 10.47 -21.14 3.85
N ASN A 376 9.16 -21.43 3.93
CA ASN A 376 8.51 -22.05 5.10
C ASN A 376 8.45 -23.57 5.01
N SER A 377 8.95 -24.17 3.94
CA SER A 377 9.05 -25.61 3.70
C SER A 377 10.27 -25.90 2.82
N PRO A 378 11.50 -25.81 3.34
CA PRO A 378 12.73 -25.78 2.53
C PRO A 378 12.98 -27.01 1.65
N ASN A 379 12.35 -28.14 1.96
CA ASN A 379 12.49 -29.39 1.20
C ASN A 379 11.50 -29.50 0.02
N MET A 380 10.67 -28.49 -0.20
CA MET A 380 9.63 -28.49 -1.22
C MET A 380 9.68 -27.16 -1.99
N THR A 381 9.31 -27.22 -3.25
CA THR A 381 9.04 -26.02 -4.04
C THR A 381 7.73 -25.37 -3.62
N ILE A 382 7.56 -24.08 -3.95
CA ILE A 382 6.30 -23.36 -3.69
C ILE A 382 5.13 -24.08 -4.38
N ALA A 383 5.32 -24.59 -5.61
CA ALA A 383 4.30 -25.33 -6.35
C ALA A 383 3.91 -26.63 -5.64
N GLU A 384 4.87 -27.41 -5.16
CA GLU A 384 4.60 -28.66 -4.41
C GLU A 384 3.85 -28.40 -3.10
N VAL A 385 4.18 -27.33 -2.39
CA VAL A 385 3.43 -26.92 -1.18
C VAL A 385 1.99 -26.58 -1.53
N LEU A 386 1.77 -25.87 -2.65
CA LEU A 386 0.41 -25.56 -3.12
C LEU A 386 -0.37 -26.80 -3.58
N GLU A 387 0.28 -27.77 -4.22
CA GLU A 387 -0.39 -28.99 -4.67
C GLU A 387 -0.84 -29.87 -3.52
N ASN A 388 -0.10 -29.90 -2.42
CA ASN A 388 -0.42 -30.68 -1.21
C ASN A 388 -1.57 -30.10 -0.35
N ARG A 389 -2.21 -29.00 -0.80
CA ARG A 389 -3.32 -28.39 -0.07
C ARG A 389 -4.59 -29.24 -0.04
N LYS A 390 -5.40 -29.05 0.99
CA LYS A 390 -6.75 -29.64 1.08
C LYS A 390 -7.71 -28.86 0.18
N LYS A 391 -8.18 -29.46 -0.90
CA LYS A 391 -9.16 -28.85 -1.80
C LYS A 391 -10.58 -29.00 -1.25
N GLN A 392 -11.40 -27.95 -1.43
CA GLN A 392 -12.81 -27.94 -0.97
C GLN A 392 -13.80 -28.13 -2.11
N ASN A 393 -13.34 -28.20 -3.36
CA ASN A 393 -14.17 -28.30 -4.58
C ASN A 393 -15.20 -27.15 -4.67
N ILE A 394 -14.70 -25.92 -4.75
CA ILE A 394 -15.51 -24.71 -4.73
C ILE A 394 -16.43 -24.63 -5.96
N ASN A 395 -17.74 -24.51 -5.73
CA ASN A 395 -18.70 -24.21 -6.77
C ASN A 395 -18.59 -22.73 -7.19
N LYS A 396 -18.08 -22.50 -8.40
CA LYS A 396 -17.84 -21.15 -8.94
C LYS A 396 -19.12 -20.30 -9.01
N THR A 397 -20.25 -20.90 -9.39
CA THR A 397 -21.54 -20.19 -9.50
C THR A 397 -22.01 -19.73 -8.14
N LEU A 398 -21.91 -20.61 -7.12
CA LEU A 398 -22.27 -20.26 -5.75
C LEU A 398 -21.33 -19.17 -5.20
N LEU A 399 -20.03 -19.26 -5.48
CA LEU A 399 -19.07 -18.23 -5.11
C LEU A 399 -19.44 -16.88 -5.71
N ASP A 400 -19.78 -16.83 -7.00
CA ASP A 400 -20.17 -15.61 -7.69
C ASP A 400 -21.45 -15.00 -7.08
N ASP A 401 -22.42 -15.82 -6.72
CA ASP A 401 -23.66 -15.37 -6.05
C ASP A 401 -23.39 -14.82 -4.63
N LEU A 402 -22.50 -15.45 -3.87
CA LEU A 402 -22.08 -14.94 -2.55
C LEU A 402 -21.31 -13.61 -2.64
N MET A 403 -20.58 -13.42 -3.71
CA MET A 403 -19.78 -12.20 -3.96
C MET A 403 -20.59 -11.03 -4.52
N LEU A 404 -21.91 -11.18 -4.77
CA LEU A 404 -22.74 -10.07 -5.21
C LEU A 404 -22.75 -8.94 -4.16
N ALA A 405 -22.49 -7.74 -4.62
CA ALA A 405 -22.66 -6.52 -3.82
C ALA A 405 -24.15 -6.21 -3.65
N THR A 406 -24.53 -5.59 -2.55
CA THR A 406 -25.93 -5.29 -2.23
C THR A 406 -26.09 -3.82 -1.89
N GLU A 407 -27.05 -3.16 -2.51
CA GLU A 407 -27.44 -1.79 -2.18
C GLU A 407 -28.96 -1.65 -2.07
N VAL A 408 -29.42 -0.74 -1.20
CA VAL A 408 -30.84 -0.38 -1.10
C VAL A 408 -31.13 0.73 -2.10
N LYS A 409 -32.11 0.50 -2.96
CA LYS A 409 -32.61 1.50 -3.93
C LYS A 409 -34.14 1.59 -3.83
N THR A 410 -34.71 2.64 -4.41
CA THR A 410 -36.16 2.85 -4.49
C THR A 410 -36.61 2.57 -5.91
N ILE A 411 -37.72 1.83 -6.05
CA ILE A 411 -38.34 1.59 -7.35
C ILE A 411 -38.92 2.91 -7.87
N GLN A 412 -38.54 3.27 -9.08
CA GLN A 412 -39.01 4.45 -9.81
C GLN A 412 -39.86 4.05 -11.02
N ARG A 413 -40.27 5.01 -11.83
CA ARG A 413 -41.08 4.79 -13.04
C ARG A 413 -40.42 3.82 -14.02
N ASN A 414 -39.11 3.92 -14.21
CA ASN A 414 -38.33 3.09 -15.13
C ASN A 414 -37.63 1.91 -14.44
N GLY A 415 -38.17 1.44 -13.33
CA GLY A 415 -37.55 0.38 -12.53
C GLY A 415 -36.63 0.91 -11.45
N VAL A 416 -35.40 0.45 -11.37
CA VAL A 416 -34.42 0.86 -10.35
C VAL A 416 -33.25 1.59 -10.98
N ARG A 417 -32.98 2.80 -10.52
CA ARG A 417 -31.83 3.59 -10.98
C ARG A 417 -30.60 3.24 -10.13
N PHE A 418 -29.56 2.78 -10.81
CA PHE A 418 -28.31 2.36 -10.20
C PHE A 418 -27.11 2.69 -11.11
N LEU A 419 -26.04 3.29 -10.57
CA LEU A 419 -24.85 3.72 -11.30
C LEU A 419 -25.18 4.51 -12.59
N ASN A 420 -26.10 5.47 -12.49
CA ASN A 420 -26.60 6.31 -13.59
C ASN A 420 -27.28 5.55 -14.74
N CYS A 421 -27.60 4.27 -14.55
CA CYS A 421 -28.37 3.44 -15.47
C CYS A 421 -29.71 3.04 -14.86
N ASP A 422 -30.71 2.88 -15.67
CA ASP A 422 -32.00 2.33 -15.26
C ASP A 422 -31.99 0.82 -15.54
N TYR A 423 -32.52 0.04 -14.58
CA TYR A 423 -32.69 -1.39 -14.68
C TYR A 423 -34.17 -1.74 -14.53
N PHE A 424 -34.71 -2.44 -15.51
CA PHE A 424 -36.13 -2.73 -15.59
C PHE A 424 -36.45 -4.20 -15.81
N ASP A 425 -37.50 -4.69 -15.14
CA ASP A 425 -38.18 -5.96 -15.41
C ASP A 425 -39.69 -5.72 -15.26
N GLU A 426 -40.50 -6.46 -16.01
CA GLU A 426 -41.97 -6.31 -15.99
C GLU A 426 -42.58 -6.51 -14.58
N ARG A 427 -41.94 -7.30 -13.72
CA ARG A 427 -42.36 -7.54 -12.32
C ARG A 427 -42.19 -6.32 -11.41
N LEU A 428 -41.39 -5.35 -11.80
CA LEU A 428 -41.25 -4.09 -11.08
C LEU A 428 -42.32 -3.06 -11.44
N TYR A 429 -43.04 -3.30 -12.53
CA TYR A 429 -44.09 -2.42 -12.99
C TYR A 429 -45.22 -2.30 -11.97
N GLY A 430 -45.54 -1.07 -11.59
CA GLY A 430 -46.60 -0.79 -10.60
C GLY A 430 -46.16 -0.93 -9.14
N LEU A 431 -44.97 -1.46 -8.86
CA LEU A 431 -44.42 -1.51 -7.52
C LEU A 431 -43.81 -0.15 -7.14
N ARG A 432 -43.84 0.14 -5.85
CA ARG A 432 -43.20 1.31 -5.23
C ARG A 432 -42.55 0.86 -3.91
N GLY A 433 -41.56 1.59 -3.46
CA GLY A 433 -40.91 1.31 -2.20
C GLY A 433 -39.42 0.98 -2.35
N LYS A 434 -38.80 0.62 -1.24
CA LYS A 434 -37.38 0.25 -1.19
C LYS A 434 -37.22 -1.22 -1.56
N VAL A 435 -36.14 -1.52 -2.28
CA VAL A 435 -35.72 -2.87 -2.67
C VAL A 435 -34.24 -3.03 -2.48
N LEU A 436 -33.78 -4.25 -2.37
CA LEU A 436 -32.39 -4.61 -2.33
C LEU A 436 -31.95 -4.99 -3.74
N VAL A 437 -30.94 -4.30 -4.23
CA VAL A 437 -30.32 -4.55 -5.53
C VAL A 437 -29.02 -5.29 -5.29
N LYS A 438 -28.96 -6.54 -5.72
CA LYS A 438 -27.74 -7.33 -5.75
C LYS A 438 -27.17 -7.32 -7.17
N TYR A 439 -25.89 -6.98 -7.28
CA TYR A 439 -25.24 -6.82 -8.57
C TYR A 439 -23.84 -7.42 -8.54
N ASN A 440 -23.42 -7.91 -9.70
CA ASN A 440 -22.06 -8.37 -9.89
C ASN A 440 -21.16 -7.16 -10.18
N LEU A 441 -20.05 -7.03 -9.45
CA LEU A 441 -19.08 -5.95 -9.67
C LEU A 441 -18.41 -6.02 -11.06
N PHE A 442 -18.42 -7.18 -11.70
CA PHE A 442 -17.74 -7.42 -12.98
C PHE A 442 -18.70 -7.43 -14.19
N ASP A 443 -20.00 -7.59 -13.93
CA ASP A 443 -21.03 -7.61 -14.97
C ASP A 443 -22.26 -6.83 -14.49
N LEU A 444 -22.44 -5.66 -15.06
CA LEU A 444 -23.55 -4.75 -14.79
C LEU A 444 -24.62 -4.80 -15.90
N SER A 445 -24.66 -5.84 -16.72
CA SER A 445 -25.70 -6.03 -17.73
C SER A 445 -27.07 -6.27 -17.10
N ASN A 446 -27.10 -6.88 -15.92
CA ASN A 446 -28.31 -7.16 -15.16
C ASN A 446 -28.07 -7.03 -13.65
N VAL A 447 -29.17 -6.86 -12.90
CA VAL A 447 -29.14 -6.82 -11.44
C VAL A 447 -30.27 -7.71 -10.88
N LYS A 448 -29.97 -8.41 -9.78
CA LYS A 448 -30.97 -9.22 -9.05
C LYS A 448 -31.66 -8.34 -8.01
N ILE A 449 -32.98 -8.29 -8.02
CA ILE A 449 -33.78 -7.44 -7.14
C ILE A 449 -34.52 -8.30 -6.12
N PHE A 450 -34.45 -7.89 -4.85
CA PHE A 450 -35.06 -8.57 -3.72
C PHE A 450 -35.96 -7.62 -2.92
N THR A 451 -36.95 -8.14 -2.25
CA THR A 451 -37.72 -7.37 -1.26
C THR A 451 -36.83 -6.96 -0.08
N PRO A 452 -37.25 -5.97 0.74
CA PRO A 452 -36.55 -5.65 1.98
C PRO A 452 -36.42 -6.84 2.95
N LYS A 453 -37.27 -7.83 2.83
CA LYS A 453 -37.22 -9.08 3.61
C LYS A 453 -36.25 -10.12 3.05
N GLY A 454 -35.61 -9.84 1.92
CA GLY A 454 -34.66 -10.76 1.30
C GLY A 454 -35.23 -11.75 0.30
N GLU A 455 -36.55 -11.66 -0.03
CA GLU A 455 -37.17 -12.53 -1.02
C GLU A 455 -36.82 -12.06 -2.44
N TYR A 456 -36.49 -13.01 -3.33
CA TYR A 456 -36.18 -12.71 -4.72
C TYR A 456 -37.41 -12.22 -5.48
N LEU A 457 -37.30 -11.04 -6.12
CA LEU A 457 -38.34 -10.46 -6.98
C LEU A 457 -38.10 -10.77 -8.45
N CYS A 458 -36.93 -10.32 -8.98
CA CYS A 458 -36.63 -10.44 -10.40
C CYS A 458 -35.14 -10.23 -10.69
N THR A 459 -34.75 -10.56 -11.91
CA THR A 459 -33.53 -10.06 -12.52
C THR A 459 -33.91 -8.96 -13.50
N ALA A 460 -33.50 -7.74 -13.23
CA ALA A 460 -33.75 -6.60 -14.07
C ALA A 460 -32.57 -6.35 -15.01
N GLU A 461 -32.87 -6.16 -16.27
CA GLU A 461 -31.89 -5.86 -17.32
C GLU A 461 -31.63 -4.36 -17.40
N ARG A 462 -30.43 -4.00 -17.81
CA ARG A 462 -30.07 -2.60 -18.05
C ARG A 462 -30.90 -2.07 -19.21
N VAL A 463 -31.57 -0.94 -18.99
CA VAL A 463 -32.35 -0.24 -20.03
C VAL A 463 -31.36 0.48 -20.95
N THR A 464 -31.37 0.13 -22.22
CA THR A 464 -30.62 0.81 -23.26
C THR A 464 -31.37 2.07 -23.71
N GLU A 465 -30.66 3.15 -23.98
CA GLU A 465 -31.23 4.34 -24.57
C GLU A 465 -31.63 4.06 -26.01
N THR A 466 -32.77 4.56 -26.44
CA THR A 466 -33.26 4.44 -27.81
C THR A 466 -32.93 5.70 -28.58
N HIS A 467 -32.58 5.57 -29.86
CA HIS A 467 -32.32 6.72 -30.71
C HIS A 467 -33.52 7.67 -30.70
N PRO A 468 -33.32 8.98 -30.42
CA PRO A 468 -34.43 9.94 -30.22
C PRO A 468 -35.40 10.02 -31.42
N MET A 469 -34.89 9.84 -32.62
CA MET A 469 -35.64 9.89 -33.88
C MET A 469 -35.50 8.55 -34.65
N ALA A 470 -35.61 7.41 -33.96
CA ALA A 470 -35.44 6.10 -34.52
C ALA A 470 -36.22 5.83 -35.81
N LYS A 471 -37.44 6.38 -35.92
CA LYS A 471 -38.29 6.26 -37.10
C LYS A 471 -37.81 7.04 -38.35
N LEU A 472 -37.06 8.12 -38.14
CA LEU A 472 -36.70 9.04 -39.23
C LEU A 472 -35.21 9.01 -39.57
N LEU A 473 -34.36 8.85 -38.57
CA LEU A 473 -32.91 8.97 -38.66
C LEU A 473 -32.15 7.75 -38.10
N GLY A 474 -32.84 6.81 -37.43
CA GLY A 474 -32.21 5.63 -36.84
C GLY A 474 -31.92 4.55 -37.89
N ALA A 475 -30.99 3.64 -37.55
CA ALA A 475 -30.77 2.43 -38.30
C ALA A 475 -31.97 1.47 -38.16
N VAL A 476 -31.98 0.39 -38.95
CA VAL A 476 -33.05 -0.62 -38.90
C VAL A 476 -33.18 -1.23 -37.48
N GLU A 477 -32.06 -1.44 -36.82
CA GLU A 477 -31.95 -1.98 -35.44
C GLU A 477 -32.56 -1.01 -34.41
N ASP A 478 -32.35 0.29 -34.55
CA ASP A 478 -32.95 1.32 -33.69
C ASP A 478 -34.47 1.34 -33.83
N LEU A 479 -34.99 1.16 -35.06
CA LEU A 479 -36.42 1.09 -35.31
C LEU A 479 -37.05 -0.16 -34.70
N GLU A 480 -36.37 -1.29 -34.76
CA GLU A 480 -36.84 -2.54 -34.16
C GLU A 480 -36.85 -2.47 -32.63
N ASP A 481 -35.78 -1.94 -32.01
CA ASP A 481 -35.70 -1.71 -30.57
C ASP A 481 -36.83 -0.76 -30.10
N TYR A 482 -37.07 0.33 -30.84
CA TYR A 482 -38.15 1.23 -30.54
C TYR A 482 -39.53 0.57 -30.60
N LYS A 483 -39.80 -0.23 -31.64
CA LYS A 483 -41.09 -0.96 -31.80
C LYS A 483 -41.27 -1.96 -30.64
N GLN A 484 -40.23 -2.72 -30.27
CA GLN A 484 -40.32 -3.67 -29.16
C GLN A 484 -40.63 -2.97 -27.82
N LYS A 485 -39.98 -1.83 -27.56
CA LYS A 485 -40.20 -1.07 -26.31
C LYS A 485 -41.62 -0.52 -26.24
N ILE A 486 -42.17 -0.01 -27.35
CA ILE A 486 -43.56 0.45 -27.40
C ILE A 486 -44.52 -0.72 -27.17
N GLN A 487 -44.32 -1.85 -27.83
CA GLN A 487 -45.16 -3.03 -27.63
C GLN A 487 -45.18 -3.50 -26.18
N LYS A 488 -44.00 -3.56 -25.52
CA LYS A 488 -43.91 -3.88 -24.09
C LYS A 488 -44.71 -2.90 -23.23
N GLN A 489 -44.56 -1.60 -23.49
CA GLN A 489 -45.28 -0.55 -22.76
C GLN A 489 -46.80 -0.67 -22.92
N GLN A 490 -47.28 -0.90 -24.13
CA GLN A 490 -48.71 -1.09 -24.43
C GLN A 490 -49.27 -2.37 -23.74
N LYS A 491 -48.49 -3.47 -23.76
CA LYS A 491 -48.86 -4.72 -23.06
C LYS A 491 -49.04 -4.50 -21.57
N LEU A 492 -48.10 -3.82 -20.91
CA LEU A 492 -48.18 -3.49 -19.48
C LEU A 492 -49.38 -2.63 -19.16
N ARG A 493 -49.64 -1.60 -19.97
CA ARG A 493 -50.79 -0.71 -19.85
C ARG A 493 -52.12 -1.49 -19.95
N ARG A 494 -52.27 -2.33 -20.99
CA ARG A 494 -53.48 -3.20 -21.16
C ARG A 494 -53.67 -4.13 -19.97
N LYS A 495 -52.61 -4.74 -19.45
CA LYS A 495 -52.66 -5.60 -18.26
C LYS A 495 -53.21 -4.85 -17.04
N THR A 496 -52.75 -3.60 -16.82
CA THR A 496 -53.23 -2.77 -15.70
C THR A 496 -54.72 -2.42 -15.86
N ILE A 497 -55.13 -1.96 -17.04
CA ILE A 497 -56.54 -1.63 -17.34
C ILE A 497 -57.43 -2.82 -17.10
N ASN A 498 -57.06 -3.99 -17.61
CA ASN A 498 -57.84 -5.22 -17.43
C ASN A 498 -57.91 -5.67 -15.95
N SER A 499 -56.85 -5.45 -15.18
CA SER A 499 -56.84 -5.76 -13.74
C SER A 499 -57.79 -4.81 -12.98
N VAL A 500 -57.76 -3.51 -13.28
CA VAL A 500 -58.68 -2.54 -12.66
C VAL A 500 -60.12 -2.84 -13.00
N LYS A 501 -60.44 -3.17 -14.29
CA LYS A 501 -61.78 -3.54 -14.73
C LYS A 501 -62.32 -4.75 -13.94
N LYS A 502 -61.48 -5.68 -13.53
CA LYS A 502 -61.91 -6.85 -12.72
C LYS A 502 -62.14 -6.54 -11.23
N LEU A 503 -61.58 -5.46 -10.72
CA LEU A 503 -61.68 -5.04 -9.32
C LEU A 503 -62.88 -4.15 -9.05
N LEU A 504 -63.43 -3.48 -10.08
CA LEU A 504 -64.51 -2.52 -9.91
C LEU A 504 -65.90 -3.21 -10.01
N THR A 505 -66.83 -2.68 -9.27
CA THR A 505 -68.25 -3.08 -9.32
C THR A 505 -68.88 -2.62 -10.63
N SER A 506 -70.12 -3.10 -10.95
CA SER A 506 -70.81 -2.74 -12.21
C SER A 506 -71.02 -1.25 -12.40
N ASP A 507 -71.24 -0.47 -11.34
CA ASP A 507 -71.41 0.99 -11.43
C ASP A 507 -70.10 1.72 -11.60
N GLU A 508 -69.04 1.26 -10.98
CA GLU A 508 -67.69 1.74 -11.17
C GLU A 508 -67.11 1.36 -12.55
N MET A 509 -67.56 0.22 -13.11
CA MET A 509 -67.23 -0.19 -14.49
C MET A 509 -67.82 0.75 -15.53
N LYS A 510 -69.02 1.28 -15.34
CA LYS A 510 -69.63 2.29 -16.23
C LYS A 510 -68.78 3.59 -16.21
N PHE A 511 -68.32 4.02 -15.05
CA PHE A 511 -67.43 5.16 -14.94
C PHE A 511 -66.09 4.94 -15.67
N LEU A 512 -65.53 3.75 -15.59
CA LEU A 512 -64.30 3.40 -16.33
C LEU A 512 -64.55 3.22 -17.83
N GLU A 513 -65.72 2.73 -18.25
CA GLU A 513 -66.06 2.62 -19.67
C GLU A 513 -66.12 3.99 -20.33
N CYS A 514 -66.75 4.98 -19.69
CA CYS A 514 -66.73 6.36 -20.14
C CYS A 514 -65.30 6.93 -20.23
N HIS A 515 -64.47 6.63 -19.26
CA HIS A 515 -63.04 7.06 -19.26
C HIS A 515 -62.18 6.22 -20.19
N SER A 516 -62.49 4.93 -20.42
CA SER A 516 -61.74 4.09 -21.34
C SER A 516 -62.02 4.39 -22.82
N GLU A 517 -63.22 4.86 -23.14
CA GLU A 517 -63.48 5.40 -24.47
C GLU A 517 -62.66 6.65 -24.74
N PHE A 518 -62.55 7.55 -23.76
CA PHE A 518 -61.69 8.73 -23.85
C PHE A 518 -60.20 8.35 -23.97
N ILE A 519 -59.76 7.30 -23.28
CA ILE A 519 -58.40 6.78 -23.37
C ILE A 519 -58.20 5.98 -24.67
N SER A 520 -59.20 5.21 -25.12
CA SER A 520 -59.11 4.42 -26.35
C SER A 520 -59.17 5.30 -27.60
N GLU A 521 -59.99 6.34 -27.60
CA GLU A 521 -59.97 7.33 -28.68
C GLU A 521 -58.63 8.12 -28.73
N SER A 522 -58.06 8.48 -27.59
CA SER A 522 -56.72 9.12 -27.56
C SER A 522 -55.57 8.21 -27.90
N SER A 523 -55.74 6.86 -27.75
CA SER A 523 -54.66 5.87 -27.96
C SER A 523 -54.82 5.04 -29.25
N LEU A 524 -56.02 4.97 -29.84
CA LEU A 524 -56.27 4.24 -31.07
C LEU A 524 -56.21 5.11 -32.32
N GLN A 525 -56.18 6.43 -32.15
CA GLN A 525 -56.04 7.40 -33.24
C GLN A 525 -54.79 8.25 -33.14
N GLU A 526 -53.67 7.67 -32.79
CA GLU A 526 -52.46 8.08 -33.49
C GLU A 526 -52.32 7.12 -34.68
N PRO A 527 -52.89 7.42 -35.82
CA PRO A 527 -52.53 6.75 -37.03
C PRO A 527 -51.05 7.01 -37.25
N LEU A 528 -50.38 6.02 -37.72
CA LEU A 528 -49.04 6.09 -38.28
C LEU A 528 -48.87 7.14 -39.39
N ASN A 529 -49.87 8.02 -39.61
CA ASN A 529 -49.98 8.98 -40.73
C ASN A 529 -50.20 10.44 -40.31
N GLN A 530 -50.17 10.81 -39.02
CA GLN A 530 -50.28 12.25 -38.65
C GLN A 530 -49.02 12.73 -37.90
N VAL A 531 -47.87 12.60 -38.54
CA VAL A 531 -46.80 13.57 -38.44
C VAL A 531 -46.68 14.26 -39.79
N GLN A 532 -47.81 14.83 -40.28
CA GLN A 532 -47.79 15.90 -41.25
C GLN A 532 -48.29 17.14 -40.52
N ASP A 533 -47.42 18.13 -40.49
CA ASP A 533 -47.72 19.55 -40.18
C ASP A 533 -48.13 19.91 -38.74
N THR A 534 -47.36 19.55 -37.73
CA THR A 534 -47.15 20.51 -36.66
C THR A 534 -45.82 21.21 -36.91
N LYS A 535 -45.87 22.42 -37.48
CA LYS A 535 -44.75 23.35 -37.43
C LYS A 535 -44.28 23.45 -36.00
N PHE A 536 -43.18 22.81 -35.73
CA PHE A 536 -42.50 22.86 -34.43
C PHE A 536 -42.11 24.32 -34.23
N LYS A 537 -42.80 25.07 -33.36
CA LYS A 537 -42.29 26.32 -32.83
C LYS A 537 -41.33 25.97 -31.70
N PRO A 538 -40.03 26.10 -31.90
CA PRO A 538 -39.07 25.78 -30.83
C PRO A 538 -39.22 26.83 -29.72
N HIS A 539 -39.35 26.38 -28.47
CA HIS A 539 -39.25 27.26 -27.31
C HIS A 539 -37.88 27.95 -27.32
N SER A 540 -37.86 29.23 -27.00
CA SER A 540 -36.72 30.16 -27.12
C SER A 540 -35.41 29.68 -26.45
N ASN A 541 -35.48 28.74 -25.50
CA ASN A 541 -34.32 28.23 -24.80
C ASN A 541 -33.61 27.01 -25.48
N SER A 542 -34.21 26.42 -26.52
CA SER A 542 -33.60 25.30 -27.28
C SER A 542 -32.81 25.75 -28.51
N LEU A 543 -32.93 27.02 -28.89
CA LEU A 543 -32.29 27.56 -30.10
C LEU A 543 -30.79 27.90 -29.92
N GLN A 544 -30.34 28.09 -28.68
CA GLN A 544 -28.92 28.45 -28.43
C GLN A 544 -27.91 27.34 -28.74
N THR A 545 -28.36 26.10 -28.80
CA THR A 545 -27.47 24.94 -29.09
C THR A 545 -27.46 24.50 -30.55
N LEU A 546 -28.35 25.06 -31.37
CA LEU A 546 -28.54 24.70 -32.80
C LEU A 546 -27.68 25.52 -33.76
N PHE A 547 -27.22 26.68 -33.35
CA PHE A 547 -26.48 27.59 -34.21
C PHE A 547 -25.06 27.81 -33.69
N LYS A 548 -24.11 27.87 -34.61
CA LYS A 548 -22.68 28.04 -34.26
C LYS A 548 -22.35 29.49 -33.85
N ASN A 549 -23.14 30.46 -34.34
CA ASN A 549 -22.98 31.87 -34.01
C ASN A 549 -24.32 32.64 -34.10
N ASN A 550 -24.35 33.86 -33.60
CA ASN A 550 -25.53 34.69 -33.58
C ASN A 550 -26.00 35.15 -34.99
N SER A 551 -25.10 35.18 -35.96
CA SER A 551 -25.41 35.50 -37.35
C SER A 551 -26.27 34.41 -38.00
N GLU A 552 -25.89 33.15 -37.89
CA GLU A 552 -26.68 31.99 -38.37
C GLU A 552 -28.06 31.94 -37.72
N LYS A 553 -28.13 32.21 -36.42
CA LYS A 553 -29.38 32.26 -35.68
C LYS A 553 -30.29 33.41 -36.18
N TYR A 554 -29.72 34.59 -36.44
CA TYR A 554 -30.44 35.76 -36.94
C TYR A 554 -31.01 35.51 -38.34
N GLU A 555 -30.22 34.99 -39.28
CA GLU A 555 -30.67 34.65 -40.64
C GLU A 555 -31.76 33.58 -40.65
N TYR A 556 -31.63 32.56 -39.78
CA TYR A 556 -32.64 31.54 -39.62
C TYR A 556 -33.96 32.10 -39.07
N LEU A 557 -33.90 32.93 -38.03
CA LEU A 557 -35.09 33.51 -37.39
C LEU A 557 -35.81 34.52 -38.29
N ILE A 558 -35.09 35.36 -39.02
CA ILE A 558 -35.72 36.25 -39.99
C ILE A 558 -36.53 35.49 -41.05
N LYS A 559 -36.01 34.32 -41.47
CA LYS A 559 -36.67 33.51 -42.51
C LYS A 559 -37.83 32.68 -41.97
N ASN A 560 -37.76 32.20 -40.75
CA ASN A 560 -38.69 31.18 -40.22
C ASN A 560 -39.61 31.68 -39.09
N ASP A 561 -39.22 32.75 -38.35
CA ASP A 561 -39.98 33.35 -37.25
C ASP A 561 -39.63 34.84 -37.09
N PRO A 562 -40.06 35.68 -38.05
CA PRO A 562 -39.65 37.11 -38.13
C PRO A 562 -40.10 37.93 -36.94
N ASP A 563 -41.14 37.54 -36.21
CA ASP A 563 -41.65 38.21 -35.02
C ASP A 563 -40.98 37.78 -33.71
N ASN A 564 -39.91 36.99 -33.78
CA ASN A 564 -39.20 36.51 -32.59
C ASN A 564 -38.57 37.68 -31.81
N PRO A 565 -38.87 37.83 -30.52
CA PRO A 565 -38.37 38.94 -29.71
C PRO A 565 -36.85 39.07 -29.70
N TRP A 566 -36.12 37.93 -29.82
CA TRP A 566 -34.66 37.92 -29.87
C TRP A 566 -34.10 38.72 -31.05
N ILE A 567 -34.78 38.77 -32.19
CA ILE A 567 -34.36 39.54 -33.37
C ILE A 567 -34.24 41.03 -33.03
N SER A 568 -35.23 41.57 -32.31
CA SER A 568 -35.24 42.97 -31.90
C SER A 568 -34.17 43.31 -30.86
N GLU A 569 -33.84 42.36 -30.01
CA GLU A 569 -32.76 42.50 -29.03
C GLU A 569 -31.39 42.41 -29.68
N PHE A 570 -31.17 41.44 -30.59
CA PHE A 570 -29.91 41.27 -31.29
C PHE A 570 -29.57 42.49 -32.16
N LYS A 571 -30.53 43.13 -32.83
CA LYS A 571 -30.34 44.37 -33.59
C LYS A 571 -29.84 45.55 -32.76
N LYS A 572 -29.96 45.51 -31.45
CA LYS A 572 -29.44 46.53 -30.52
C LYS A 572 -28.02 46.27 -30.05
N THR A 573 -27.42 45.17 -30.47
CA THR A 573 -26.08 44.78 -30.02
C THR A 573 -24.97 45.30 -30.93
N LYS A 574 -23.80 45.57 -30.36
CA LYS A 574 -22.61 45.93 -31.13
C LYS A 574 -22.17 44.83 -32.11
N GLU A 575 -22.53 43.58 -31.86
CA GLU A 575 -22.24 42.44 -32.73
C GLU A 575 -23.07 42.53 -34.04
N TYR A 576 -24.33 42.96 -33.93
CA TYR A 576 -25.18 43.21 -35.11
C TYR A 576 -24.64 44.36 -35.96
N GLU A 577 -24.21 45.47 -35.35
CA GLU A 577 -23.60 46.60 -36.05
C GLU A 577 -22.35 46.22 -36.81
N LEU A 578 -21.51 45.33 -36.23
CA LEU A 578 -20.29 44.85 -36.88
C LEU A 578 -20.53 43.86 -38.04
N LEU A 579 -21.64 43.14 -38.03
CA LEU A 579 -21.95 42.12 -39.03
C LEU A 579 -22.84 42.60 -40.17
N TYR A 580 -23.73 43.60 -39.92
CA TYR A 580 -24.80 44.00 -40.84
C TYR A 580 -24.91 45.52 -41.06
N ALA A 581 -24.07 46.38 -40.43
CA ALA A 581 -23.93 47.79 -40.71
C ALA A 581 -22.78 48.06 -41.65
#